data_07a20b10fbdef3bd14e49a80864cf169
#
_entry.id   07a20b10fbdef3bd14e49a80864cf169
#
_cell.length_a   1.000
_cell.length_b   1.000
_cell.length_c   1.000
_cell.angle_alpha   90.00
_cell.angle_beta   90.00
_cell.angle_gamma   90.00
#
_symmetry.space_group_name_H-M   'P 1'
#
loop_
_entity.id
_entity.type
_entity.pdbx_description
1 polymer ?
#
loop_
_entity_poly.entity_id
_entity_poly.type
_entity_poly.pdbx_seq_one_letter_code
_entity_poly.pdbx_strand_id
1 'polypeptide(L)'
;MGDWPEINGKPAARIRAGGEEKIGLPSFSNVVVGPVSVERFVEDTPEAIDEGLRSARDHAERLIAEERQKLADQLKEMGIDMTPGKGKK
;
A
#
# COMPACT_ATOMS: atom_id res chain seq x y z
N MET A 1 -12.66 24.88 -10.41
CA MET A 1 -12.86 24.52 -10.47
C MET A 1 -12.97 23.58 -10.76
N GLY A 2 -13.14 23.10 -10.75
CA GLY A 2 -13.47 22.07 -10.88
C GLY A 2 -13.13 21.15 -11.79
N ASP A 3 -12.18 20.64 -11.72
CA ASP A 3 -11.83 19.61 -12.64
C ASP A 3 -12.05 18.25 -12.05
N TRP A 4 -13.19 18.10 -11.45
CA TRP A 4 -13.51 16.79 -10.91
C TRP A 4 -13.87 15.86 -12.06
N PRO A 5 -13.29 14.67 -12.14
CA PRO A 5 -13.56 13.76 -13.25
C PRO A 5 -15.02 13.32 -13.28
N GLU A 6 -15.48 13.02 -14.47
CA GLU A 6 -16.82 12.49 -14.67
C GLU A 6 -16.71 11.15 -15.34
N ILE A 7 -17.60 10.25 -14.96
CA ILE A 7 -17.72 8.95 -15.55
C ILE A 7 -19.19 8.76 -15.90
N ASN A 8 -19.44 8.47 -17.16
CA ASN A 8 -20.83 8.32 -17.65
C ASN A 8 -21.65 9.57 -17.38
N GLY A 9 -21.02 10.74 -17.50
CA GLY A 9 -21.74 12.00 -17.37
C GLY A 9 -22.06 12.40 -15.96
N LYS A 10 -21.52 11.72 -14.98
CA LYS A 10 -21.77 12.03 -13.58
C LYS A 10 -20.45 12.19 -12.86
N PRO A 11 -20.41 13.00 -11.80
CA PRO A 11 -19.17 13.12 -11.04
C PRO A 11 -18.73 11.75 -10.53
N ALA A 12 -17.44 11.51 -10.62
CA ALA A 12 -16.88 10.25 -10.18
C ALA A 12 -16.71 10.25 -8.67
N ALA A 13 -16.62 9.07 -8.10
CA ALA A 13 -16.29 8.90 -6.71
C ALA A 13 -14.79 8.72 -6.59
N ARG A 14 -14.18 9.37 -5.61
CA ARG A 14 -12.76 9.20 -5.35
C ARG A 14 -12.60 8.19 -4.23
N ILE A 15 -11.80 7.20 -4.49
CA ILE A 15 -11.51 6.18 -3.48
C ILE A 15 -10.02 6.18 -3.20
N ARG A 16 -9.67 5.70 -2.03
CA ARG A 16 -8.28 5.64 -1.63
C ARG A 16 -8.07 4.43 -0.75
N ALA A 17 -6.97 3.73 -0.98
CA ALA A 17 -6.58 2.61 -0.14
C ALA A 17 -5.09 2.71 0.07
N GLY A 18 -4.63 2.18 1.18
CA GLY A 18 -3.21 2.22 1.45
C GLY A 18 -2.91 1.84 2.87
N GLY A 19 -1.69 2.08 3.27
CA GLY A 19 -1.28 1.76 4.62
C GLY A 19 0.21 1.68 4.74
N GLU A 20 0.64 1.12 5.84
CA GLU A 20 2.06 0.94 6.09
C GLU A 20 2.24 -0.34 6.90
N GLU A 21 3.45 -0.83 6.91
CA GLU A 21 3.77 -2.03 7.65
C GLU A 21 4.94 -1.74 8.56
N LYS A 22 4.85 -2.17 9.81
CA LYS A 22 5.93 -2.01 10.76
C LYS A 22 6.61 -3.35 10.97
N ILE A 23 7.92 -3.33 10.90
CA ILE A 23 8.70 -4.55 11.04
C ILE A 23 9.69 -4.36 12.16
N GLY A 24 9.65 -5.25 13.14
CA GLY A 24 10.60 -5.20 14.23
C GLY A 24 11.88 -5.90 13.86
N LEU A 25 12.99 -5.27 14.09
CA LEU A 25 14.28 -5.86 13.82
C LEU A 25 14.94 -6.26 15.14
N PRO A 26 15.70 -7.35 15.12
CA PRO A 26 16.27 -7.85 16.37
C PRO A 26 17.12 -6.86 17.13
N SER A 27 17.92 -6.10 16.41
CA SER A 27 18.85 -5.19 17.08
C SER A 27 18.49 -3.73 16.90
N PHE A 28 17.32 -3.46 16.37
CA PHE A 28 16.96 -2.08 16.06
C PHE A 28 15.53 -1.83 16.42
N SER A 29 15.17 -0.58 16.42
CA SER A 29 13.78 -0.24 16.59
C SER A 29 13.03 -0.64 15.32
N ASN A 30 11.74 -0.44 15.35
CA ASN A 30 10.91 -0.83 14.23
C ASN A 30 11.25 -0.06 12.98
N VAL A 31 11.08 -0.73 11.87
CA VAL A 31 11.22 -0.11 10.55
C VAL A 31 9.82 -0.04 9.95
N VAL A 32 9.52 1.07 9.32
CA VAL A 32 8.21 1.27 8.71
C VAL A 32 8.37 1.19 7.20
N VAL A 33 7.55 0.37 6.58
CA VAL A 33 7.48 0.27 5.13
C VAL A 33 6.23 1.02 4.68
N GLY A 34 6.41 2.01 3.82
CA GLY A 34 5.34 2.89 3.41
C GLY A 34 5.52 4.24 4.07
N PRO A 35 4.48 5.04 4.16
CA PRO A 35 3.11 4.71 3.77
C PRO A 35 2.92 4.70 2.25
N VAL A 36 1.97 3.92 1.83
CA VAL A 36 1.62 3.81 0.42
C VAL A 36 0.15 4.18 0.28
N SER A 37 -0.17 4.92 -0.75
CA SER A 37 -1.54 5.35 -0.97
C SER A 37 -1.86 5.23 -2.46
N VAL A 38 -2.99 4.62 -2.75
CA VAL A 38 -3.47 4.48 -4.12
C VAL A 38 -4.83 5.16 -4.19
N GLU A 39 -4.95 6.13 -5.09
CA GLU A 39 -6.20 6.84 -5.28
C GLU A 39 -6.70 6.60 -6.69
N ARG A 40 -8.00 6.47 -6.83
CA ARG A 40 -8.63 6.27 -8.12
C ARG A 40 -9.98 6.94 -8.14
N PHE A 41 -10.44 7.22 -9.34
CA PHE A 41 -11.80 7.69 -9.55
C PHE A 41 -12.58 6.58 -10.19
N VAL A 42 -13.75 6.29 -9.65
CA VAL A 42 -14.60 5.23 -10.15
C VAL A 42 -16.00 5.78 -10.27
N GLU A 43 -16.85 5.03 -10.94
CA GLU A 43 -18.24 5.40 -11.05
C GLU A 43 -18.87 5.46 -9.67
N ASP A 44 -19.72 6.43 -9.44
CA ASP A 44 -20.31 6.65 -8.13
C ASP A 44 -21.47 5.70 -7.90
N THR A 45 -21.17 4.44 -7.82
CA THR A 45 -22.15 3.39 -7.48
C THR A 45 -21.54 2.50 -6.43
N PRO A 46 -22.36 1.85 -5.61
CA PRO A 46 -21.80 0.97 -4.60
C PRO A 46 -20.91 -0.14 -5.18
N GLU A 47 -21.33 -0.70 -6.30
CA GLU A 47 -20.57 -1.78 -6.91
C GLU A 47 -19.21 -1.29 -7.40
N ALA A 48 -19.18 -0.14 -8.07
CA ALA A 48 -17.92 0.37 -8.58
C ALA A 48 -17.01 0.80 -7.46
N ILE A 49 -17.57 1.37 -6.41
CA ILE A 49 -16.76 1.80 -5.27
C ILE A 49 -16.16 0.57 -4.57
N ASP A 50 -16.96 -0.46 -4.35
CA ASP A 50 -16.46 -1.66 -3.70
C ASP A 50 -15.35 -2.31 -4.51
N GLU A 51 -15.59 -2.45 -5.80
CA GLU A 51 -14.59 -3.07 -6.64
C GLU A 51 -13.34 -2.22 -6.73
N GLY A 52 -13.51 -0.91 -6.85
CA GLY A 52 -12.36 -0.02 -6.91
C GLY A 52 -11.54 -0.06 -5.64
N LEU A 53 -12.20 -0.10 -4.49
CA LEU A 53 -11.48 -0.19 -3.23
C LEU A 53 -10.71 -1.50 -3.12
N ARG A 54 -11.33 -2.60 -3.54
CA ARG A 54 -10.65 -3.89 -3.50
C ARG A 54 -9.41 -3.88 -4.38
N SER A 55 -9.58 -3.36 -5.59
CA SER A 55 -8.46 -3.28 -6.53
C SER A 55 -7.37 -2.35 -6.03
N ALA A 56 -7.74 -1.21 -5.46
CA ALA A 56 -6.76 -0.27 -4.94
C ALA A 56 -6.03 -0.86 -3.75
N ARG A 57 -6.74 -1.61 -2.91
CA ARG A 57 -6.10 -2.25 -1.77
C ARG A 57 -5.09 -3.29 -2.22
N ASP A 58 -5.45 -4.10 -3.21
CA ASP A 58 -4.52 -5.09 -3.74
C ASP A 58 -3.29 -4.41 -4.31
N HIS A 59 -3.49 -3.30 -5.01
CA HIS A 59 -2.37 -2.57 -5.59
C HIS A 59 -1.47 -2.02 -4.49
N ALA A 60 -2.08 -1.44 -3.45
CA ALA A 60 -1.29 -0.90 -2.35
C ALA A 60 -0.50 -1.99 -1.65
N GLU A 61 -1.09 -3.17 -1.48
CA GLU A 61 -0.39 -4.27 -0.85
C GLU A 61 0.81 -4.72 -1.67
N ARG A 62 0.66 -4.73 -3.00
CA ARG A 62 1.80 -5.08 -3.85
C ARG A 62 2.90 -4.04 -3.74
N LEU A 63 2.54 -2.76 -3.67
CA LEU A 63 3.56 -1.71 -3.53
C LEU A 63 4.29 -1.83 -2.20
N ILE A 64 3.56 -2.16 -1.14
CA ILE A 64 4.20 -2.34 0.15
C ILE A 64 5.14 -3.54 0.10
N ALA A 65 4.72 -4.62 -0.55
CA ALA A 65 5.57 -5.79 -0.66
C ALA A 65 6.85 -5.48 -1.44
N GLU A 66 6.73 -4.67 -2.49
CA GLU A 66 7.90 -4.27 -3.26
C GLU A 66 8.84 -3.42 -2.42
N GLU A 67 8.29 -2.49 -1.66
CA GLU A 67 9.12 -1.66 -0.80
C GLU A 67 9.80 -2.48 0.27
N ARG A 68 9.08 -3.45 0.81
CA ARG A 68 9.68 -4.33 1.81
C ARG A 68 10.84 -5.11 1.22
N GLN A 69 10.68 -5.59 -0.01
CA GLN A 69 11.74 -6.34 -0.66
C GLN A 69 12.97 -5.46 -0.90
N LYS A 70 12.76 -4.22 -1.32
CA LYS A 70 13.88 -3.31 -1.51
C LYS A 70 14.59 -3.06 -0.20
N LEU A 71 13.84 -2.86 0.86
CA LEU A 71 14.44 -2.62 2.16
C LEU A 71 15.20 -3.84 2.63
N ALA A 72 14.64 -5.03 2.42
CA ALA A 72 15.31 -6.26 2.82
C ALA A 72 16.64 -6.40 2.08
N ASP A 73 16.65 -6.07 0.79
CA ASP A 73 17.88 -6.14 0.03
C ASP A 73 18.92 -5.16 0.54
N GLN A 74 18.50 -3.94 0.87
CA GLN A 74 19.43 -2.96 1.40
C GLN A 74 19.99 -3.38 2.74
N LEU A 75 19.14 -3.88 3.62
CA LEU A 75 19.60 -4.33 4.92
C LEU A 75 20.53 -5.52 4.80
N LYS A 76 20.25 -6.39 3.86
CA LYS A 76 21.10 -7.56 3.66
C LYS A 76 22.50 -7.15 3.26
N GLU A 77 22.61 -6.11 2.42
CA GLU A 77 23.92 -5.61 2.04
C GLU A 77 24.68 -5.04 3.23
N MET A 78 23.93 -4.62 4.25
CA MET A 78 24.54 -4.10 5.46
C MET A 78 24.73 -5.19 6.51
N GLY A 79 24.44 -6.45 6.17
CA GLY A 79 24.61 -7.54 7.10
C GLY A 79 23.45 -7.71 8.06
N ILE A 80 22.32 -7.10 7.76
CA ILE A 80 21.15 -7.18 8.64
C ILE A 80 20.10 -8.06 7.98
N ASP A 81 19.64 -9.07 8.69
CA ASP A 81 18.63 -9.98 8.17
C ASP A 81 17.26 -9.52 8.63
N MET A 82 16.40 -9.28 7.68
CA MET A 82 15.06 -8.80 7.98
C MET A 82 14.07 -9.93 7.79
N THR A 83 14.23 -10.98 8.51
CA THR A 83 13.35 -12.13 8.40
C THR A 83 12.54 -12.21 9.65
N PRO A 84 11.53 -11.46 9.78
CA PRO A 84 10.85 -11.43 11.00
C PRO A 84 10.21 -12.73 11.28
N GLY A 85 9.58 -13.03 11.67
CA GLY A 85 8.86 -14.13 11.86
C GLY A 85 9.57 -15.33 12.15
N LYS A 86 10.67 -15.44 11.74
CA LYS A 86 11.29 -16.51 11.94
C LYS A 86 11.63 -16.58 13.15
N GLY A 87 11.78 -15.90 13.48
CA GLY A 87 12.15 -16.04 14.62
C GLY A 87 11.32 -16.34 15.58
N LYS A 88 11.01 -16.32 15.62
CA LYS A 88 10.48 -16.57 16.45
C LYS A 88 10.20 -17.50 16.86
N LYS A 89 10.47 -17.90 16.73
CA LYS A 89 10.30 -18.78 17.14
C LYS A 89 10.55 -19.03 17.59
#